data_897b88b632f8bd653ee4a3dda0126e7a
#
_entry.id   897b88b632f8bd653ee4a3dda0126e7a
#
_cell.length_a   1.000
_cell.length_b   1.000
_cell.length_c   1.000
_cell.angle_alpha   90.00
_cell.angle_beta   90.00
_cell.angle_gamma   90.00
#
_symmetry.space_group_name_H-M   'P 1'
#
loop_
_entity.id
_entity.type
_entity.pdbx_description
1 polymer ?
#
loop_
_entity_poly.entity_id
_entity_poly.type
_entity_poly.pdbx_seq_one_letter_code
_entity_poly.pdbx_strand_id
1 'polypeptide(L)'
;MQIEVKDNIAFISYEKNDVMGRPFRDEIKRNYKTISSNNIILDLSSMDTVLSKHIKDFSELSTYHTKMNKKSFVLVTGPLSLKLLPEGLEVVPTMNEALDTVEIEERSE
;
A
#
# COMPACT_ATOMS: atom_id res chain seq x y z
N MET A 1 -1.28 12.06 5.81
CA MET A 1 -0.53 11.06 5.01
C MET A 1 0.92 11.47 4.92
N GLN A 2 1.83 10.53 5.12
CA GLN A 2 3.26 10.78 4.96
C GLN A 2 3.84 9.81 3.94
N ILE A 3 4.76 10.28 3.13
CA ILE A 3 5.47 9.45 2.16
C ILE A 3 6.97 9.58 2.41
N GLU A 4 7.63 8.45 2.65
CA GLU A 4 9.07 8.39 2.85
C GLU A 4 9.65 7.32 1.94
N VAL A 5 10.73 7.63 1.23
CA VAL A 5 11.39 6.67 0.34
C VAL A 5 12.73 6.28 0.95
N LYS A 6 12.93 4.97 1.13
CA LYS A 6 14.17 4.42 1.69
C LYS A 6 14.40 3.03 1.09
N ASP A 7 15.63 2.76 0.67
CA ASP A 7 16.04 1.45 0.15
C ASP A 7 15.15 0.95 -0.99
N ASN A 8 14.78 1.85 -1.89
CA ASN A 8 13.91 1.58 -3.03
C ASN A 8 12.47 1.19 -2.65
N ILE A 9 12.04 1.57 -1.44
CA ILE A 9 10.69 1.36 -0.98
C ILE A 9 10.06 2.70 -0.62
N ALA A 10 8.90 2.99 -1.19
CA ALA A 10 8.09 4.14 -0.80
C ALA A 10 7.14 3.70 0.32
N PHE A 11 7.39 4.22 1.51
CA PHE A 11 6.53 3.97 2.68
C PHE A 11 5.47 5.06 2.75
N ILE A 12 4.23 4.68 2.52
CA ILE A 12 3.09 5.60 2.62
C ILE A 12 2.35 5.25 3.90
N SER A 13 2.35 6.16 4.88
CA SER A 13 1.65 5.93 6.15
C SER A 13 0.43 6.83 6.26
N TYR A 14 -0.62 6.25 6.83
CA TYR A 14 -1.91 6.87 7.01
C TYR A 14 -2.18 6.97 8.51
N GLU A 15 -2.33 8.19 9.00
CA GLU A 15 -2.52 8.42 10.42
C GLU A 15 -3.98 8.36 10.82
N LYS A 16 -4.23 8.18 12.13
CA LYS A 16 -5.56 8.01 12.70
C LYS A 16 -6.54 9.11 12.30
N ASN A 17 -6.06 10.35 12.21
CA ASN A 17 -6.89 11.52 11.92
C ASN A 17 -7.01 11.81 10.42
N ASP A 18 -6.34 11.07 9.59
CA ASP A 18 -6.46 11.23 8.14
C ASP A 18 -7.83 10.75 7.68
N VAL A 19 -8.34 11.38 6.64
CA VAL A 19 -9.63 11.03 6.05
C VAL A 19 -9.40 10.18 4.82
N MET A 20 -9.84 8.92 4.88
CA MET A 20 -9.76 8.03 3.72
C MET A 20 -10.79 8.42 2.66
N GLY A 21 -10.46 8.09 1.42
CA GLY A 21 -11.36 8.30 0.31
C GLY A 21 -10.69 9.07 -0.82
N ARG A 22 -11.49 9.86 -1.52
CA ARG A 22 -11.04 10.57 -2.72
C ARG A 22 -9.81 11.48 -2.48
N PRO A 23 -9.77 12.30 -1.43
CA PRO A 23 -8.59 13.16 -1.21
C PRO A 23 -7.30 12.37 -1.03
N PHE A 24 -7.35 11.26 -0.30
CA PHE A 24 -6.19 10.39 -0.09
C PHE A 24 -5.74 9.74 -1.41
N ARG A 25 -6.68 9.21 -2.17
CA ARG A 25 -6.40 8.59 -3.45
C ARG A 25 -5.81 9.60 -4.44
N ASP A 26 -6.36 10.81 -4.49
CA ASP A 26 -5.87 11.85 -5.38
C ASP A 26 -4.46 12.29 -5.01
N GLU A 27 -4.16 12.33 -3.72
CA GLU A 27 -2.82 12.68 -3.25
C GLU A 27 -1.78 11.63 -3.64
N ILE A 28 -2.14 10.34 -3.53
CA ILE A 28 -1.25 9.27 -4.00
C ILE A 28 -1.03 9.39 -5.50
N LYS A 29 -2.07 9.64 -6.28
CA LYS A 29 -1.96 9.78 -7.73
C LYS A 29 -1.06 10.94 -8.13
N ARG A 30 -1.16 12.07 -7.43
CA ARG A 30 -0.29 13.22 -7.71
C ARG A 30 1.18 12.92 -7.45
N ASN A 31 1.46 12.11 -6.45
CA ASN A 31 2.83 11.76 -6.09
C ASN A 31 3.35 10.50 -6.78
N TYR A 32 2.50 9.83 -7.55
CA TYR A 32 2.81 8.53 -8.12
C TYR A 32 4.03 8.57 -9.05
N LYS A 33 4.19 9.62 -9.83
CA LYS A 33 5.36 9.75 -10.71
C LYS A 33 6.66 9.65 -9.95
N THR A 34 6.71 10.22 -8.75
CA THR A 34 7.91 10.23 -7.92
C THR A 34 8.24 8.84 -7.38
N ILE A 35 7.22 8.02 -7.11
CA ILE A 35 7.39 6.72 -6.46
C ILE A 35 7.11 5.54 -7.38
N SER A 36 6.84 5.78 -8.66
CA SER A 36 6.46 4.71 -9.59
C SER A 36 7.57 3.68 -9.84
N SER A 37 8.83 4.05 -9.63
CA SER A 37 9.96 3.13 -9.78
C SER A 37 10.34 2.43 -8.47
N ASN A 38 9.62 2.69 -7.39
CA ASN A 38 9.87 2.09 -6.08
C ASN A 38 8.83 1.02 -5.78
N ASN A 39 9.20 0.07 -4.91
CA ASN A 39 8.21 -0.79 -4.27
C ASN A 39 7.39 0.08 -3.31
N ILE A 40 6.10 -0.21 -3.16
CA ILE A 40 5.21 0.58 -2.31
C ILE A 40 4.71 -0.27 -1.15
N ILE A 41 4.84 0.26 0.06
CA ILE A 41 4.20 -0.29 1.25
C ILE A 41 3.24 0.77 1.78
N LEU A 42 1.94 0.45 1.78
CA LEU A 42 0.90 1.33 2.30
C LEU A 42 0.54 0.88 3.71
N ASP A 43 0.89 1.70 4.70
CA ASP A 43 0.68 1.37 6.11
C ASP A 43 -0.60 2.00 6.64
N LEU A 44 -1.60 1.16 6.90
CA LEU A 44 -2.87 1.55 7.49
C LEU A 44 -2.99 1.12 8.96
N SER A 45 -1.89 0.65 9.57
CA SER A 45 -1.94 0.09 10.93
C SER A 45 -2.36 1.09 12.00
N SER A 46 -2.20 2.39 11.76
CA SER A 46 -2.62 3.44 12.69
C SER A 46 -4.10 3.81 12.56
N MET A 47 -4.79 3.29 11.57
CA MET A 47 -6.20 3.57 11.36
C MET A 47 -7.08 2.74 12.31
N ASP A 48 -8.13 3.35 12.86
CA ASP A 48 -9.10 2.64 13.68
C ASP A 48 -10.04 1.78 12.84
N THR A 49 -10.41 2.26 11.67
CA THR A 49 -11.38 1.60 10.81
C THR A 49 -11.01 1.82 9.35
N VAL A 50 -11.01 0.75 8.58
CA VAL A 50 -10.81 0.81 7.13
C VAL A 50 -11.99 0.12 6.47
N LEU A 51 -12.72 0.85 5.62
CA LEU A 51 -13.86 0.29 4.91
C LEU A 51 -13.41 -0.47 3.68
N SER A 52 -14.10 -1.58 3.38
CA SER A 52 -13.75 -2.42 2.23
C SER A 52 -13.77 -1.66 0.91
N LYS A 53 -14.64 -0.66 0.76
CA LYS A 53 -14.67 0.17 -0.45
C LYS A 53 -13.37 0.93 -0.68
N HIS A 54 -12.69 1.34 0.38
CA HIS A 54 -11.41 2.05 0.28
C HIS A 54 -10.30 1.10 -0.19
N ILE A 55 -10.38 -0.15 0.23
CA ILE A 55 -9.41 -1.17 -0.17
C ILE A 55 -9.53 -1.48 -1.65
N LYS A 56 -10.75 -1.45 -2.19
CA LYS A 56 -10.96 -1.63 -3.63
C LYS A 56 -10.25 -0.55 -4.45
N ASP A 57 -10.25 0.69 -3.98
CA ASP A 57 -9.53 1.78 -4.65
C ASP A 57 -8.02 1.50 -4.71
N PHE A 58 -7.47 0.96 -3.64
CA PHE A 58 -6.05 0.58 -3.62
C PHE A 58 -5.76 -0.63 -4.49
N SER A 59 -6.73 -1.52 -4.67
CA SER A 59 -6.58 -2.69 -5.54
C SER A 59 -6.30 -2.29 -6.99
N GLU A 60 -6.98 -1.27 -7.49
CA GLU A 60 -6.72 -0.77 -8.84
C GLU A 60 -5.30 -0.23 -8.98
N LEU A 61 -4.85 0.55 -8.00
CA LEU A 61 -3.51 1.10 -8.00
C LEU A 61 -2.46 -0.01 -7.87
N SER A 62 -2.72 -1.00 -7.02
CA SER A 62 -1.85 -2.16 -6.86
C SER A 62 -1.68 -2.92 -8.17
N THR A 63 -2.78 -3.19 -8.86
CA THR A 63 -2.75 -3.92 -10.12
C THR A 63 -1.93 -3.16 -11.16
N TYR A 64 -2.14 -1.86 -11.28
CA TYR A 64 -1.37 -1.03 -12.19
C TYR A 64 0.12 -1.08 -11.85
N HIS A 65 0.46 -0.87 -10.59
CA HIS A 65 1.85 -0.78 -10.14
C HIS A 65 2.60 -2.11 -10.34
N THR A 66 1.96 -3.23 -10.02
CA THR A 66 2.60 -4.54 -10.13
C THR A 66 2.73 -5.01 -11.59
N LYS A 67 1.72 -4.73 -12.41
CA LYS A 67 1.72 -5.19 -13.80
C LYS A 67 2.51 -4.28 -14.73
N MET A 68 2.34 -2.97 -14.59
CA MET A 68 2.95 -2.01 -15.51
C MET A 68 4.38 -1.65 -15.11
N ASN A 69 4.63 -1.48 -13.82
CA ASN A 69 5.95 -1.07 -13.34
C ASN A 69 6.74 -2.24 -12.77
N LYS A 70 6.13 -3.41 -12.60
CA LYS A 70 6.75 -4.63 -12.08
C LYS A 70 7.41 -4.42 -10.71
N LYS A 71 6.75 -3.66 -9.86
CA LYS A 71 7.17 -3.39 -8.49
C LYS A 71 6.12 -3.88 -7.50
N SER A 72 6.55 -4.14 -6.27
CA SER A 72 5.63 -4.63 -5.23
C SER A 72 4.71 -3.52 -4.72
N PHE A 73 3.51 -3.91 -4.34
CA PHE A 73 2.56 -3.05 -3.66
C PHE A 73 1.94 -3.86 -2.52
N VAL A 74 2.28 -3.51 -1.28
CA VAL A 74 1.86 -4.27 -0.11
C VAL A 74 1.09 -3.36 0.85
N LEU A 75 -0.03 -3.86 1.37
CA LEU A 75 -0.88 -3.16 2.31
C LEU A 75 -0.65 -3.73 3.72
N VAL A 76 -0.34 -2.87 4.69
CA VAL A 76 -0.19 -3.26 6.09
C VAL A 76 -1.44 -2.82 6.85
N THR A 77 -2.15 -3.77 7.46
CA THR A 77 -3.43 -3.51 8.12
C THR A 77 -3.34 -3.43 9.64
N GLY A 78 -2.25 -3.93 10.23
CA GLY A 78 -2.14 -4.01 11.69
C GLY A 78 -3.17 -4.97 12.27
N PRO A 79 -3.81 -4.61 13.39
CA PRO A 79 -4.79 -5.49 14.05
C PRO A 79 -6.15 -5.52 13.36
N LEU A 80 -6.36 -4.74 12.30
CA LEU A 80 -7.63 -4.73 11.60
C LEU A 80 -7.89 -6.06 10.90
N SER A 81 -9.09 -6.62 11.13
CA SER A 81 -9.51 -7.84 10.45
C SER A 81 -10.22 -7.47 9.15
N LEU A 82 -9.62 -7.84 8.04
CA LEU A 82 -10.21 -7.61 6.72
C LEU A 82 -10.77 -8.93 6.21
N LYS A 83 -12.08 -9.11 6.36
CA LYS A 83 -12.74 -10.35 5.98
C LYS A 83 -12.96 -10.50 4.48
N LEU A 84 -13.00 -9.39 3.76
CA LEU A 84 -13.27 -9.39 2.32
C LEU A 84 -12.17 -8.62 1.60
N LEU A 85 -11.13 -9.34 1.20
CA LEU A 85 -10.01 -8.76 0.47
C LEU A 85 -10.21 -8.97 -1.03
N PRO A 86 -9.98 -7.93 -1.86
CA PRO A 86 -9.99 -8.11 -3.31
C PRO A 86 -8.87 -9.07 -3.72
N GLU A 87 -9.12 -9.87 -4.74
CA GLU A 87 -8.09 -10.72 -5.31
C GLU A 87 -6.97 -9.87 -5.89
N GLY A 88 -5.74 -10.35 -5.74
CA GLY A 88 -4.57 -9.69 -6.31
C GLY A 88 -3.97 -8.59 -5.45
N LEU A 89 -4.61 -8.24 -4.33
CA LEU A 89 -4.05 -7.28 -3.39
C LEU A 89 -3.28 -8.00 -2.29
N GLU A 90 -1.99 -7.71 -2.20
CA GLU A 90 -1.13 -8.28 -1.16
C GLU A 90 -1.36 -7.56 0.16
N VAL A 91 -1.86 -8.25 1.16
CA VAL A 91 -2.17 -7.66 2.47
C VAL A 91 -1.50 -8.47 3.56
N VAL A 92 -0.81 -7.78 4.45
CA VAL A 92 -0.11 -8.40 5.59
C VAL A 92 -0.45 -7.64 6.87
N PRO A 93 -0.38 -8.30 8.04
CA PRO A 93 -0.73 -7.64 9.30
C PRO A 93 0.36 -6.77 9.89
N THR A 94 1.63 -6.98 9.54
CA THR A 94 2.75 -6.24 10.14
C THR A 94 3.69 -5.67 9.10
N MET A 95 4.42 -4.62 9.50
CA MET A 95 5.44 -4.02 8.65
C MET A 95 6.59 -5.01 8.35
N ASN A 96 6.96 -5.85 9.30
CA ASN A 96 8.01 -6.84 9.09
C ASN A 96 7.64 -7.82 7.99
N GLU A 97 6.39 -8.27 7.96
CA GLU A 97 5.91 -9.14 6.89
C GLU A 97 5.87 -8.43 5.55
N ALA A 98 5.53 -7.14 5.55
CA ALA A 98 5.55 -6.34 4.32
C ALA A 98 6.97 -6.24 3.75
N LEU A 99 7.95 -5.97 4.60
CA LEU A 99 9.35 -5.90 4.18
C LEU A 99 9.84 -7.23 3.62
N ASP A 100 9.49 -8.34 4.29
CA ASP A 100 9.82 -9.67 3.82
C ASP A 100 9.19 -9.96 2.45
N THR A 101 7.93 -9.58 2.27
CA THR A 101 7.23 -9.76 1.00
C THR A 101 7.93 -9.02 -0.13
N VAL A 102 8.29 -7.77 0.08
CA VAL A 102 9.00 -6.96 -0.91
C VAL A 102 10.34 -7.59 -1.26
N GLU A 103 11.09 -8.04 -0.27
CA GLU A 103 12.39 -8.67 -0.49
C GLU A 103 12.26 -9.96 -1.30
N ILE A 104 11.30 -10.80 -0.96
CA ILE A 104 11.06 -12.05 -1.68
C ILE A 104 10.67 -11.78 -3.14
N GLU A 105 9.80 -10.82 -3.38
CA GLU A 105 9.38 -10.48 -4.73
C GLU A 105 10.52 -9.91 -5.58
N GLU A 106 11.38 -9.10 -4.98
CA GLU A 106 12.56 -8.58 -5.69
C GLU A 106 13.53 -9.70 -6.10
N ARG A 107 13.71 -10.70 -5.23
CA ARG A 107 14.59 -11.83 -5.53
C ARG A 107 14.03 -12.75 -6.62
N SER A 108 12.73 -12.71 -6.84
CA SER A 108 12.06 -13.57 -7.81
C SER A 108 12.11 -13.03 -9.24
N GLU A 109 12.59 -11.82 -9.42
CA GLU A 109 12.72 -11.20 -10.75
C GLU A 109 13.98 -11.62 -11.49
#